data_fbc2710cf6f3b54118d269011570139f
#
_entry.id   fbc2710cf6f3b54118d269011570139f
#
_cell.length_a   1.000
_cell.length_b   1.000
_cell.length_c   1.000
_cell.angle_alpha   90.00
_cell.angle_beta   90.00
_cell.angle_gamma   90.00
#
_symmetry.space_group_name_H-M   'P 1'
#
loop_
_entity.id
_entity.type
_entity.pdbx_description
1 polymer ?
#
loop_
_entity_poly.entity_id
_entity_poly.type
_entity_poly.pdbx_seq_one_letter_code
_entity_poly.pdbx_strand_id
1 'polypeptide(L)'
;PIDRTSDFLDRTVDYTVDNRWTLKATTGEVAIWTRLKGEERNPYLSVPVCKPEDGEIAGESFTYTANDCSVGDLDGDGEYEIILKWSPSNSKRPPQRGFTGNTYLDAYKMDGTRLWRIDLGPNVRSGAATTNFLVFDFDGDGCAEICCKTGDGTVDGLGHRIGDAQADWRTWDKKSPTYGKIVNGPEYLTVFEGRTGKELDSKEYIPTRHPLD
;
A
#
# COMPACT_ATOMS: atom_id res chain seq x y z
N PRO A 1 -22.90 16.57 -5.82
CA PRO A 1 -22.88 17.97 -5.48
C PRO A 1 -21.70 18.18 -4.57
N ILE A 2 -20.71 18.91 -5.06
CA ILE A 2 -19.58 19.34 -4.26
C ILE A 2 -20.13 20.42 -3.33
N ASP A 3 -19.83 20.31 -2.06
CA ASP A 3 -20.18 21.34 -1.09
C ASP A 3 -19.61 22.67 -1.57
N ARG A 4 -20.48 23.67 -1.63
CA ARG A 4 -20.14 24.95 -2.26
C ARG A 4 -19.47 25.91 -1.30
N THR A 5 -19.53 25.62 -0.03
CA THR A 5 -18.94 26.45 1.02
C THR A 5 -18.26 25.52 2.01
N SER A 6 -16.98 25.41 1.86
CA SER A 6 -16.18 24.90 2.95
C SER A 6 -15.64 26.11 3.69
N ASP A 7 -16.26 26.46 4.80
CA ASP A 7 -15.79 27.51 5.72
C ASP A 7 -14.35 27.23 6.17
N PHE A 8 -13.93 25.96 6.06
CA PHE A 8 -12.61 25.51 6.41
C PHE A 8 -11.55 25.90 5.37
N LEU A 9 -11.93 26.05 4.10
CA LEU A 9 -11.00 26.35 3.02
C LEU A 9 -11.22 27.72 2.38
N ASP A 10 -12.26 28.46 2.84
CA ASP A 10 -12.65 29.77 2.34
C ASP A 10 -12.59 29.85 0.80
N ARG A 11 -13.23 28.87 0.14
CA ARG A 11 -13.24 28.69 -1.31
C ARG A 11 -14.64 28.86 -1.86
N THR A 12 -14.74 29.56 -2.95
CA THR A 12 -15.98 29.66 -3.73
C THR A 12 -15.84 28.87 -5.01
N VAL A 13 -16.78 27.99 -5.29
CA VAL A 13 -16.82 27.26 -6.56
C VAL A 13 -17.92 27.86 -7.42
N ASP A 14 -17.52 28.48 -8.52
CA ASP A 14 -18.45 28.99 -9.52
C ASP A 14 -18.67 27.92 -10.62
N TYR A 15 -19.94 27.59 -10.85
CA TYR A 15 -20.34 26.66 -11.89
C TYR A 15 -20.85 27.41 -13.09
N THR A 16 -20.26 27.19 -14.26
CA THR A 16 -20.70 27.78 -15.53
C THR A 16 -21.36 26.76 -16.47
N VAL A 17 -22.20 27.24 -17.38
CA VAL A 17 -23.02 26.41 -18.29
C VAL A 17 -22.19 25.58 -19.27
N ASP A 18 -20.92 25.90 -19.47
CA ASP A 18 -19.98 25.17 -20.32
C ASP A 18 -19.11 24.15 -19.54
N ASN A 19 -19.54 23.78 -18.35
CA ASN A 19 -18.83 22.87 -17.42
C ASN A 19 -17.43 23.34 -17.02
N ARG A 20 -17.23 24.63 -16.96
CA ARG A 20 -16.01 25.22 -16.42
C ARG A 20 -16.15 25.40 -14.91
N TRP A 21 -15.18 24.87 -14.16
CA TRP A 21 -15.12 24.99 -12.72
C TRP A 21 -13.99 25.97 -12.35
N THR A 22 -14.33 27.02 -11.60
CA THR A 22 -13.33 27.93 -11.08
C THR A 22 -13.33 27.83 -9.57
N LEU A 23 -12.19 27.46 -9.00
CA LEU A 23 -11.95 27.46 -7.56
C LEU A 23 -11.18 28.74 -7.22
N LYS A 24 -11.79 29.62 -6.43
CA LYS A 24 -11.13 30.82 -5.90
C LYS A 24 -10.76 30.56 -4.45
N ALA A 25 -9.48 30.66 -4.14
CA ALA A 25 -9.03 30.67 -2.75
C ALA A 25 -8.88 32.13 -2.27
N THR A 26 -8.97 32.38 -0.97
CA THR A 26 -8.76 33.69 -0.36
C THR A 26 -7.38 34.29 -0.62
N THR A 27 -6.41 33.48 -0.96
CA THR A 27 -5.05 33.87 -1.35
C THR A 27 -4.97 34.50 -2.75
N GLY A 28 -6.09 34.58 -3.49
CA GLY A 28 -6.11 35.04 -4.87
C GLY A 28 -5.67 34.03 -5.91
N GLU A 29 -5.29 32.82 -5.50
CA GLU A 29 -5.03 31.71 -6.42
C GLU A 29 -6.31 31.16 -7.02
N VAL A 30 -6.31 30.95 -8.33
CA VAL A 30 -7.44 30.42 -9.07
C VAL A 30 -7.02 29.12 -9.74
N ALA A 31 -7.60 28.03 -9.30
CA ALA A 31 -7.51 26.75 -10.01
C ALA A 31 -8.70 26.63 -10.97
N ILE A 32 -8.46 26.54 -12.26
CA ILE A 32 -9.48 26.39 -13.29
C ILE A 32 -9.51 24.93 -13.76
N TRP A 33 -10.60 24.27 -13.48
CA TRP A 33 -10.90 22.95 -14.04
C TRP A 33 -11.82 23.13 -15.22
N THR A 34 -11.32 22.87 -16.43
CA THR A 34 -12.10 23.03 -17.66
C THR A 34 -12.43 21.65 -18.22
N ARG A 35 -13.69 21.35 -18.32
CA ARG A 35 -14.17 20.23 -19.15
C ARG A 35 -14.39 20.79 -20.56
N LEU A 36 -13.63 20.34 -21.54
CA LEU A 36 -13.83 20.74 -22.92
C LEU A 36 -15.11 20.09 -23.44
N LYS A 37 -15.94 20.90 -24.11
CA LYS A 37 -17.21 20.47 -24.68
C LYS A 37 -16.95 19.41 -25.76
N GLY A 38 -17.51 18.20 -25.60
CA GLY A 38 -17.37 17.09 -26.55
C GLY A 38 -16.33 16.02 -26.17
N GLU A 39 -15.58 16.20 -25.09
CA GLU A 39 -14.77 15.12 -24.54
C GLU A 39 -15.58 14.37 -23.46
N GLU A 40 -15.89 13.10 -23.71
CA GLU A 40 -16.35 12.18 -22.67
C GLU A 40 -15.17 11.88 -21.74
N ARG A 41 -14.91 12.75 -20.78
CA ARG A 41 -13.98 12.47 -19.69
C ARG A 41 -14.75 11.83 -18.55
N ASN A 42 -14.28 10.69 -18.15
CA ASN A 42 -14.75 10.09 -16.92
C ASN A 42 -14.51 11.06 -15.74
N PRO A 43 -15.41 11.15 -14.77
CA PRO A 43 -15.23 11.97 -13.57
C PRO A 43 -14.17 11.39 -12.60
N TYR A 44 -13.33 10.51 -13.09
CA TYR A 44 -12.25 9.84 -12.38
C TYR A 44 -11.03 9.69 -13.29
N LEU A 45 -9.86 9.63 -12.66
CA LEU A 45 -8.62 9.21 -13.30
C LEU A 45 -8.55 7.67 -13.27
N SER A 46 -8.34 7.06 -14.43
CA SER A 46 -8.06 5.63 -14.51
C SER A 46 -6.56 5.41 -14.57
N VAL A 47 -6.02 4.79 -13.53
CA VAL A 47 -4.59 4.46 -13.44
C VAL A 47 -4.41 2.97 -13.77
N PRO A 48 -3.71 2.61 -14.86
CA PRO A 48 -3.41 1.22 -15.16
C PRO A 48 -2.41 0.65 -14.13
N VAL A 49 -2.71 -0.53 -13.60
CA VAL A 49 -1.85 -1.18 -12.60
C VAL A 49 -1.50 -2.61 -13.02
N CYS A 50 -0.32 -3.10 -12.61
CA CYS A 50 0.19 -4.42 -12.95
C CYS A 50 -0.14 -5.44 -11.85
N LYS A 51 -1.24 -6.20 -12.04
CA LYS A 51 -1.61 -7.28 -11.11
C LYS A 51 -0.45 -8.28 -10.95
N PRO A 52 -0.13 -8.72 -9.70
CA PRO A 52 0.80 -9.83 -9.49
C PRO A 52 0.31 -11.13 -10.13
N GLU A 53 1.22 -12.04 -10.43
CA GLU A 53 0.88 -13.36 -10.94
C GLU A 53 0.07 -14.17 -9.91
N ASP A 54 -0.86 -14.97 -10.40
CA ASP A 54 -1.63 -15.90 -9.58
C ASP A 54 -0.71 -16.97 -9.02
N GLY A 55 -1.05 -17.55 -7.88
CA GLY A 55 -0.18 -18.50 -7.21
C GLY A 55 -0.95 -19.68 -6.60
N GLU A 56 -0.19 -20.59 -6.02
CA GLU A 56 -0.70 -21.72 -5.27
C GLU A 56 0.13 -21.96 -4.01
N ILE A 57 -0.51 -22.27 -2.90
CA ILE A 57 0.16 -22.69 -1.67
C ILE A 57 -0.62 -23.79 -0.97
N ALA A 58 0.07 -24.86 -0.60
CA ALA A 58 -0.50 -26.03 0.10
C ALA A 58 -1.71 -26.64 -0.61
N GLY A 59 -1.78 -26.53 -1.95
CA GLY A 59 -2.89 -27.02 -2.79
C GLY A 59 -4.07 -26.05 -2.90
N GLU A 60 -3.96 -24.82 -2.40
CA GLU A 60 -4.95 -23.76 -2.55
C GLU A 60 -4.44 -22.72 -3.57
N SER A 61 -5.08 -22.64 -4.73
CA SER A 61 -4.79 -21.61 -5.73
C SER A 61 -5.38 -20.28 -5.32
N PHE A 62 -4.72 -19.19 -5.67
CA PHE A 62 -5.18 -17.83 -5.37
C PHE A 62 -4.80 -16.85 -6.48
N THR A 63 -5.57 -15.79 -6.58
CA THR A 63 -5.31 -14.64 -7.45
C THR A 63 -5.15 -13.39 -6.60
N TYR A 64 -4.82 -12.25 -7.22
CA TYR A 64 -4.66 -10.97 -6.52
C TYR A 64 -5.74 -9.97 -6.89
N THR A 65 -6.12 -9.17 -5.90
CA THR A 65 -6.98 -8.00 -6.07
C THR A 65 -6.32 -6.77 -5.48
N ALA A 66 -6.52 -5.63 -6.14
CA ALA A 66 -6.20 -4.33 -5.56
C ALA A 66 -7.02 -4.14 -4.27
N ASN A 67 -6.35 -3.67 -3.23
CA ASN A 67 -6.95 -3.48 -1.91
C ASN A 67 -6.74 -2.03 -1.44
N ASP A 68 -6.35 -1.80 -0.20
CA ASP A 68 -6.12 -0.45 0.30
C ASP A 68 -5.01 0.26 -0.47
N CYS A 69 -5.13 1.56 -0.62
CA CYS A 69 -4.07 2.41 -1.14
C CYS A 69 -3.86 3.63 -0.25
N SER A 70 -2.71 4.25 -0.40
CA SER A 70 -2.36 5.55 0.16
C SER A 70 -1.63 6.35 -0.90
N VAL A 71 -1.40 7.63 -0.63
CA VAL A 71 -0.68 8.52 -1.54
C VAL A 71 0.39 9.30 -0.77
N GLY A 72 1.45 9.65 -1.45
CA GLY A 72 2.51 10.52 -0.95
C GLY A 72 3.38 11.00 -2.10
N ASP A 73 4.05 12.10 -1.92
CA ASP A 73 5.11 12.57 -2.81
C ASP A 73 6.37 11.75 -2.48
N LEU A 74 6.63 10.70 -3.27
CA LEU A 74 7.71 9.75 -2.99
C LEU A 74 9.08 10.23 -3.48
N ASP A 75 9.12 11.15 -4.43
CA ASP A 75 10.37 11.60 -5.04
C ASP A 75 10.65 13.11 -4.87
N GLY A 76 9.76 13.84 -4.20
CA GLY A 76 9.90 15.24 -3.86
C GLY A 76 9.66 16.17 -5.06
N ASP A 77 8.94 15.72 -6.08
CA ASP A 77 8.64 16.52 -7.27
C ASP A 77 7.37 17.37 -7.14
N GLY A 78 6.62 17.20 -6.05
CA GLY A 78 5.37 17.89 -5.74
C GLY A 78 4.13 17.21 -6.31
N GLU A 79 4.27 16.12 -7.04
CA GLU A 79 3.17 15.26 -7.48
C GLU A 79 3.07 14.04 -6.55
N TYR A 80 1.88 13.46 -6.42
CA TYR A 80 1.70 12.31 -5.54
C TYR A 80 1.74 11.01 -6.33
N GLU A 81 2.45 10.03 -5.78
CA GLU A 81 2.40 8.64 -6.18
C GLU A 81 1.36 7.86 -5.37
N ILE A 82 0.88 6.77 -5.96
CA ILE A 82 -0.05 5.83 -5.34
C ILE A 82 0.72 4.64 -4.81
N ILE A 83 0.57 4.34 -3.54
CA ILE A 83 1.05 3.09 -2.93
C ILE A 83 -0.14 2.16 -2.82
N LEU A 84 -0.13 1.08 -3.60
CA LEU A 84 -1.21 0.12 -3.72
C LEU A 84 -0.85 -1.21 -3.05
N LYS A 85 -1.71 -1.65 -2.15
CA LYS A 85 -1.62 -3.00 -1.57
C LYS A 85 -2.34 -4.03 -2.43
N TRP A 86 -1.66 -5.11 -2.76
CA TRP A 86 -2.22 -6.28 -3.39
C TRP A 86 -2.50 -7.36 -2.36
N SER A 87 -3.75 -7.79 -2.27
CA SER A 87 -4.16 -8.87 -1.38
C SER A 87 -4.46 -10.13 -2.17
N PRO A 88 -3.91 -11.30 -1.75
CA PRO A 88 -4.29 -12.58 -2.34
C PRO A 88 -5.72 -12.95 -1.96
N SER A 89 -6.44 -13.60 -2.87
CA SER A 89 -7.84 -14.01 -2.67
C SER A 89 -8.02 -14.98 -1.51
N ASN A 90 -6.96 -15.70 -1.13
CA ASN A 90 -6.92 -16.57 0.03
C ASN A 90 -6.47 -15.91 1.33
N SER A 91 -6.52 -14.57 1.41
CA SER A 91 -6.30 -13.80 2.64
C SER A 91 -7.18 -14.32 3.78
N LYS A 92 -6.67 -14.31 5.00
CA LYS A 92 -7.35 -14.92 6.14
C LYS A 92 -7.38 -13.97 7.35
N ARG A 93 -8.49 -13.98 8.06
CA ARG A 93 -8.58 -13.31 9.37
C ARG A 93 -7.70 -14.04 10.40
N PRO A 94 -7.23 -13.38 11.46
CA PRO A 94 -6.36 -14.01 12.47
C PRO A 94 -6.84 -15.37 13.01
N PRO A 95 -8.15 -15.60 13.33
CA PRO A 95 -8.59 -16.89 13.85
C PRO A 95 -8.65 -18.00 12.79
N GLN A 96 -8.74 -17.69 11.50
CA GLN A 96 -8.87 -18.68 10.45
C GLN A 96 -7.59 -19.49 10.28
N ARG A 97 -7.73 -20.79 9.99
CA ARG A 97 -6.61 -21.70 9.66
C ARG A 97 -6.30 -21.63 8.17
N GLY A 98 -5.09 -22.06 7.81
CA GLY A 98 -4.62 -22.18 6.43
C GLY A 98 -3.62 -21.10 6.04
N PHE A 99 -2.94 -21.36 4.94
CA PHE A 99 -1.94 -20.46 4.37
C PHE A 99 -2.57 -19.29 3.64
N THR A 100 -1.78 -18.27 3.37
CA THR A 100 -2.11 -17.16 2.48
C THR A 100 -0.99 -16.99 1.46
N GLY A 101 -1.29 -16.45 0.30
CA GLY A 101 -0.28 -15.86 -0.57
C GLY A 101 0.36 -14.65 0.11
N ASN A 102 1.46 -14.17 -0.45
CA ASN A 102 2.15 -12.98 0.04
C ASN A 102 1.30 -11.73 -0.21
N THR A 103 1.51 -10.69 0.59
CA THR A 103 1.00 -9.34 0.30
C THR A 103 2.09 -8.56 -0.40
N TYR A 104 1.72 -7.80 -1.43
CA TYR A 104 2.63 -6.88 -2.10
C TYR A 104 2.20 -5.44 -1.87
N LEU A 105 3.19 -4.55 -1.83
CA LEU A 105 3.00 -3.10 -1.92
C LEU A 105 3.69 -2.63 -3.20
N ASP A 106 2.95 -1.96 -4.07
CA ASP A 106 3.47 -1.36 -5.30
C ASP A 106 3.36 0.16 -5.23
N ALA A 107 4.36 0.86 -5.73
CA ALA A 107 4.24 2.29 -6.00
C ALA A 107 4.04 2.56 -7.48
N TYR A 108 3.13 3.48 -7.79
CA TYR A 108 2.78 3.89 -9.14
C TYR A 108 2.73 5.40 -9.27
N LYS A 109 3.24 5.92 -10.40
CA LYS A 109 2.91 7.26 -10.85
C LYS A 109 1.47 7.32 -11.35
N MET A 110 0.91 8.53 -11.44
CA MET A 110 -0.48 8.74 -11.90
C MET A 110 -0.74 8.28 -13.35
N ASP A 111 0.31 8.08 -14.15
CA ASP A 111 0.23 7.51 -15.50
C ASP A 111 0.22 5.98 -15.52
N GLY A 112 0.38 5.32 -14.36
CA GLY A 112 0.45 3.87 -14.21
C GLY A 112 1.85 3.28 -14.31
N THR A 113 2.89 4.11 -14.41
CA THR A 113 4.28 3.65 -14.33
C THR A 113 4.53 3.10 -12.94
N ARG A 114 4.84 1.79 -12.84
CA ARG A 114 5.24 1.17 -11.57
C ARG A 114 6.68 1.52 -11.25
N LEU A 115 6.91 2.13 -10.10
CA LEU A 115 8.23 2.49 -9.60
C LEU A 115 8.94 1.27 -9.00
N TRP A 116 8.26 0.57 -8.09
CA TRP A 116 8.79 -0.60 -7.40
C TRP A 116 7.68 -1.51 -6.89
N ARG A 117 8.08 -2.68 -6.40
CA ARG A 117 7.25 -3.63 -5.66
C ARG A 117 8.01 -4.14 -4.44
N ILE A 118 7.39 -4.09 -3.28
CA ILE A 118 7.82 -4.74 -2.05
C ILE A 118 7.01 -6.02 -1.89
N ASP A 119 7.69 -7.16 -1.66
CA ASP A 119 7.05 -8.42 -1.27
C ASP A 119 7.18 -8.60 0.23
N LEU A 120 6.07 -8.54 0.97
CA LEU A 120 6.09 -8.71 2.43
C LEU A 120 6.51 -10.13 2.85
N GLY A 121 6.57 -11.07 1.92
CA GLY A 121 7.12 -12.39 2.13
C GLY A 121 6.20 -13.39 2.84
N PRO A 122 6.69 -14.63 3.01
CA PRO A 122 5.88 -15.72 3.55
C PRO A 122 5.61 -15.58 5.05
N ASN A 123 6.45 -14.82 5.78
CA ASN A 123 6.37 -14.67 7.22
C ASN A 123 5.53 -13.47 7.67
N VAL A 124 4.85 -12.80 6.71
CA VAL A 124 3.78 -11.83 6.95
C VAL A 124 2.48 -12.39 6.40
N ARG A 125 1.58 -12.80 7.29
CA ARG A 125 0.32 -13.42 6.89
C ARG A 125 -0.64 -12.39 6.32
N SER A 126 -1.12 -12.60 5.11
CA SER A 126 -2.05 -11.71 4.44
C SER A 126 -3.41 -11.66 5.12
N GLY A 127 -3.91 -10.47 5.38
CA GLY A 127 -5.23 -10.24 5.97
C GLY A 127 -5.51 -8.75 6.13
N ALA A 128 -6.77 -8.36 6.06
CA ALA A 128 -7.17 -6.96 6.13
C ALA A 128 -6.71 -6.24 7.40
N ALA A 129 -6.54 -6.97 8.51
CA ALA A 129 -6.14 -6.40 9.79
C ALA A 129 -4.62 -6.56 10.10
N THR A 130 -3.85 -7.19 9.22
CA THR A 130 -2.47 -7.61 9.55
C THR A 130 -1.41 -7.02 8.64
N THR A 131 -1.79 -6.39 7.55
CA THR A 131 -0.89 -5.82 6.53
C THR A 131 -1.20 -4.35 6.29
N ASN A 132 -1.30 -3.57 7.37
CA ASN A 132 -1.45 -2.12 7.32
C ASN A 132 -0.10 -1.48 7.01
N PHE A 133 -0.14 -0.34 6.35
CA PHE A 133 1.03 0.47 6.05
C PHE A 133 0.71 1.96 6.19
N LEU A 134 1.72 2.76 6.39
CA LEU A 134 1.66 4.23 6.48
C LEU A 134 2.55 4.82 5.39
N VAL A 135 2.14 5.94 4.85
CA VAL A 135 2.92 6.75 3.90
C VAL A 135 2.97 8.16 4.45
N PHE A 136 4.15 8.64 4.72
CA PHE A 136 4.37 9.97 5.28
C PHE A 136 5.85 10.34 5.15
N ASP A 137 6.15 11.62 5.06
CA ASP A 137 7.50 12.17 5.18
C ASP A 137 7.90 12.14 6.67
N PHE A 138 8.57 11.06 7.10
CA PHE A 138 8.90 10.84 8.51
C PHE A 138 10.14 11.60 8.97
N ASP A 139 11.04 11.94 8.08
CA ASP A 139 12.29 12.65 8.42
C ASP A 139 12.29 14.13 8.01
N GLY A 140 11.29 14.58 7.28
CA GLY A 140 11.09 15.98 6.91
C GLY A 140 11.95 16.42 5.73
N ASP A 141 12.38 15.49 4.86
CA ASP A 141 13.21 15.79 3.69
C ASP A 141 12.41 16.20 2.44
N GLY A 142 11.09 16.13 2.52
CA GLY A 142 10.15 16.44 1.45
C GLY A 142 9.78 15.24 0.58
N CYS A 143 10.29 14.04 0.87
CA CYS A 143 9.90 12.80 0.22
C CYS A 143 9.19 11.90 1.24
N ALA A 144 8.11 11.26 0.83
CA ALA A 144 7.39 10.36 1.74
C ALA A 144 8.03 8.95 1.75
N GLU A 145 8.14 8.38 2.94
CA GLU A 145 8.52 6.99 3.17
C GLU A 145 7.30 6.10 3.32
N ILE A 146 7.54 4.80 3.27
CA ILE A 146 6.58 3.76 3.58
C ILE A 146 6.99 3.06 4.86
N CYS A 147 6.10 3.01 5.84
CA CYS A 147 6.34 2.29 7.08
C CYS A 147 5.32 1.17 7.25
N CYS A 148 5.78 -0.06 7.46
CA CYS A 148 4.90 -1.19 7.71
C CYS A 148 5.58 -2.29 8.54
N LYS A 149 4.76 -3.25 8.97
CA LYS A 149 5.24 -4.46 9.60
C LYS A 149 5.79 -5.43 8.57
N THR A 150 7.00 -5.94 8.81
CA THR A 150 7.68 -6.93 7.99
C THR A 150 8.10 -8.15 8.81
N GLY A 151 8.71 -9.12 8.19
CA GLY A 151 9.25 -10.33 8.81
C GLY A 151 10.42 -10.87 7.99
N ASP A 152 11.00 -11.96 8.47
CA ASP A 152 12.04 -12.67 7.74
C ASP A 152 11.60 -13.00 6.31
N GLY A 153 12.49 -12.75 5.34
CA GLY A 153 12.23 -13.02 3.93
C GLY A 153 11.39 -11.97 3.21
N THR A 154 11.00 -10.84 3.85
CA THR A 154 10.48 -9.66 3.13
C THR A 154 11.51 -9.19 2.11
N VAL A 155 11.06 -8.83 0.91
CA VAL A 155 11.92 -8.34 -0.18
C VAL A 155 11.58 -6.89 -0.46
N ASP A 156 12.57 -6.01 -0.38
CA ASP A 156 12.42 -4.58 -0.65
C ASP A 156 12.30 -4.26 -2.15
N GLY A 157 12.09 -2.99 -2.49
CA GLY A 157 11.93 -2.53 -3.87
C GLY A 157 13.15 -2.73 -4.77
N LEU A 158 14.32 -2.96 -4.20
CA LEU A 158 15.57 -3.26 -4.92
C LEU A 158 15.93 -4.76 -4.94
N GLY A 159 15.10 -5.60 -4.30
CA GLY A 159 15.31 -7.04 -4.24
C GLY A 159 16.17 -7.52 -3.06
N HIS A 160 16.53 -6.66 -2.10
CA HIS A 160 17.20 -7.06 -0.88
C HIS A 160 16.21 -7.73 0.08
N ARG A 161 16.73 -8.67 0.87
CA ARG A 161 15.90 -9.42 1.83
C ARG A 161 16.14 -8.94 3.25
N ILE A 162 15.05 -8.74 3.97
CA ILE A 162 15.05 -8.37 5.39
C ILE A 162 15.11 -9.65 6.22
N GLY A 163 15.94 -9.65 7.25
CA GLY A 163 16.10 -10.77 8.17
C GLY A 163 16.66 -12.04 7.52
N ASP A 164 16.22 -13.20 8.01
CA ASP A 164 16.65 -14.49 7.46
C ASP A 164 15.88 -14.84 6.19
N ALA A 165 16.59 -14.84 5.07
CA ALA A 165 16.03 -15.14 3.74
C ALA A 165 15.52 -16.60 3.58
N GLN A 166 15.94 -17.51 4.46
CA GLN A 166 15.60 -18.94 4.40
C GLN A 166 14.54 -19.34 5.42
N ALA A 167 14.18 -18.45 6.34
CA ALA A 167 13.23 -18.75 7.39
C ALA A 167 11.81 -18.93 6.85
N ASP A 168 11.12 -19.95 7.33
CA ASP A 168 9.69 -20.15 7.13
C ASP A 168 9.05 -20.48 8.50
N TRP A 169 8.45 -19.48 9.10
CA TRP A 169 7.83 -19.57 10.43
C TRP A 169 6.38 -20.05 10.38
N ARG A 170 5.86 -20.39 9.20
CA ARG A 170 4.48 -20.88 9.03
C ARG A 170 4.34 -22.28 9.61
N THR A 171 3.24 -22.55 10.29
CA THR A 171 2.95 -23.88 10.84
C THR A 171 2.46 -24.82 9.74
N TRP A 172 3.27 -25.80 9.36
CA TRP A 172 2.98 -26.76 8.28
C TRP A 172 2.24 -28.03 8.74
N ASP A 173 2.19 -28.31 10.06
CA ASP A 173 1.45 -29.46 10.56
C ASP A 173 -0.07 -29.27 10.38
N LYS A 174 -0.64 -30.08 9.47
CA LYS A 174 -2.08 -30.05 9.15
C LYS A 174 -2.98 -30.35 10.36
N LYS A 175 -2.47 -31.06 11.37
CA LYS A 175 -3.21 -31.38 12.59
C LYS A 175 -3.19 -30.24 13.62
N SER A 176 -2.24 -29.35 13.51
CA SER A 176 -2.11 -28.22 14.42
C SER A 176 -3.32 -27.27 14.33
N PRO A 177 -3.81 -26.73 15.44
CA PRO A 177 -4.82 -25.66 15.45
C PRO A 177 -4.28 -24.38 14.81
N THR A 178 -2.97 -24.24 14.70
CA THR A 178 -2.28 -23.09 14.12
C THR A 178 -1.83 -23.31 12.67
N TYR A 179 -2.29 -24.38 12.02
CA TYR A 179 -1.94 -24.69 10.62
C TYR A 179 -2.05 -23.47 9.70
N GLY A 180 -0.97 -23.12 9.00
CA GLY A 180 -0.84 -21.96 8.12
C GLY A 180 -0.73 -20.61 8.84
N LYS A 181 -0.70 -20.58 10.18
CA LYS A 181 -0.42 -19.39 10.97
C LYS A 181 1.07 -19.25 11.24
N ILE A 182 1.47 -18.05 11.59
CA ILE A 182 2.83 -17.70 12.00
C ILE A 182 2.73 -17.32 13.47
N VAL A 183 3.16 -18.21 14.35
CA VAL A 183 3.05 -18.03 15.81
C VAL A 183 4.39 -17.76 16.48
N ASN A 184 5.47 -17.96 15.74
CA ASN A 184 6.85 -17.72 16.16
C ASN A 184 7.59 -16.90 15.11
N GLY A 185 8.84 -16.56 15.38
CA GLY A 185 9.71 -15.79 14.52
C GLY A 185 9.61 -14.28 14.73
N PRO A 186 10.60 -13.55 14.25
CA PRO A 186 10.67 -12.10 14.42
C PRO A 186 9.61 -11.38 13.59
N GLU A 187 9.19 -10.23 14.08
CA GLU A 187 8.47 -9.20 13.35
C GLU A 187 9.26 -7.92 13.45
N TYR A 188 9.28 -7.15 12.39
CA TYR A 188 9.97 -5.87 12.35
C TYR A 188 9.00 -4.76 12.01
N LEU A 189 9.28 -3.55 12.50
CA LEU A 189 8.78 -2.31 11.94
C LEU A 189 9.85 -1.79 10.99
N THR A 190 9.52 -1.70 9.72
CA THR A 190 10.45 -1.31 8.67
C THR A 190 10.00 -0.03 8.00
N VAL A 191 10.95 0.86 7.75
CA VAL A 191 10.79 2.06 6.95
C VAL A 191 11.52 1.86 5.61
N PHE A 192 10.82 2.17 4.52
CA PHE A 192 11.32 2.06 3.16
C PHE A 192 11.37 3.44 2.52
N GLU A 193 12.43 3.73 1.77
CA GLU A 193 12.58 4.92 0.94
C GLU A 193 11.48 4.99 -0.12
N GLY A 194 10.82 6.13 -0.24
CA GLY A 194 9.73 6.34 -1.19
C GLY A 194 10.11 6.13 -2.64
N ARG A 195 11.26 6.66 -3.06
CA ARG A 195 11.72 6.64 -4.45
C ARG A 195 11.94 5.25 -5.00
N THR A 196 12.50 4.36 -4.21
CA THR A 196 13.01 3.05 -4.67
C THR A 196 12.37 1.86 -3.97
N GLY A 197 11.64 2.08 -2.87
CA GLY A 197 11.17 1.02 -1.99
C GLY A 197 12.30 0.29 -1.24
N LYS A 198 13.51 0.85 -1.19
CA LYS A 198 14.66 0.30 -0.47
C LYS A 198 14.41 0.35 1.03
N GLU A 199 14.79 -0.70 1.75
CA GLU A 199 14.84 -0.67 3.21
C GLU A 199 15.82 0.42 3.70
N LEU A 200 15.32 1.32 4.55
CA LEU A 200 16.14 2.32 5.26
C LEU A 200 16.55 1.83 6.64
N ASP A 201 15.60 1.32 7.41
CA ASP A 201 15.83 0.78 8.74
C ASP A 201 14.75 -0.23 9.12
N SER A 202 15.13 -1.22 9.92
CA SER A 202 14.24 -2.22 10.50
C SER A 202 14.53 -2.37 11.98
N LYS A 203 13.50 -2.27 12.80
CA LYS A 203 13.58 -2.51 14.26
C LYS A 203 12.65 -3.63 14.65
N GLU A 204 13.04 -4.38 15.66
CA GLU A 204 12.16 -5.39 16.24
C GLU A 204 10.83 -4.76 16.67
N TYR A 205 9.73 -5.40 16.26
CA TYR A 205 8.38 -4.90 16.55
C TYR A 205 8.03 -5.12 18.02
N ILE A 206 7.47 -4.11 18.67
CA ILE A 206 7.06 -4.16 20.07
C ILE A 206 5.53 -4.04 20.17
N PRO A 207 4.84 -4.97 20.85
CA PRO A 207 5.36 -6.17 21.53
C PRO A 207 5.85 -7.23 20.54
N THR A 208 6.88 -7.97 20.93
CA THR A 208 7.39 -9.09 20.17
C THR A 208 6.38 -10.22 20.09
N ARG A 209 6.45 -11.01 19.03
CA ARG A 209 5.68 -12.24 18.91
C ARG A 209 6.24 -13.24 19.93
N HIS A 210 5.42 -13.64 20.90
CA HIS A 210 5.80 -14.66 21.85
C HIS A 210 5.54 -16.06 21.27
N PRO A 211 6.42 -17.05 21.53
CA PRO A 211 6.08 -18.44 21.28
C PRO A 211 4.82 -18.78 22.10
N LEU A 212 3.93 -19.52 21.48
CA LEU A 212 2.82 -20.12 22.23
C LEU A 212 3.41 -21.30 23.02
N ASP A 213 3.45 -21.16 24.33
CA ASP A 213 3.83 -22.22 25.27
C ASP A 213 2.87 -23.43 25.19
#